data_05f918677e790b2ddb4292cd1d90a4a8
#
_entry.id   05f918677e790b2ddb4292cd1d90a4a8
#
_cell.length_a   1.000
_cell.length_b   1.000
_cell.length_c   1.000
_cell.angle_alpha   90.00
_cell.angle_beta   90.00
_cell.angle_gamma   90.00
#
_symmetry.space_group_name_H-M   'P 1'
#
loop_
_entity.id
_entity.type
_entity.pdbx_description
1 polymer ?
#
loop_
_entity_poly.entity_id
_entity_poly.type
_entity_poly.pdbx_seq_one_letter_code
_entity_poly.pdbx_strand_id
1 'polypeptide(L)'
;MDEYAVVDGRGTMTVFETYIKTTPERLWEAITDSELRAKYSFGVQTESDYTNGSSYKSSVPGVIDIAEGENLEVDPPRRLVQSFTALWSDDVKSVGSSRVTWEIEPVGSSCRLRVIHDQLPDAANSELYGGWMMILSGLKTLLETGQLLDTPGSLRYARPGQVA
;
A
#
# COMPACT_ATOMS: atom_id res chain seq x y z
N MET A 1 11.34 -10.70 -19.20
CA MET A 1 10.16 -9.82 -19.34
C MET A 1 10.41 -8.59 -18.50
N ASP A 2 10.44 -7.43 -19.12
CA ASP A 2 10.64 -6.20 -18.38
C ASP A 2 9.37 -5.85 -17.59
N GLU A 3 9.44 -6.09 -16.30
CA GLU A 3 8.33 -5.74 -15.39
C GLU A 3 8.21 -4.22 -15.20
N TYR A 4 9.15 -3.46 -15.74
CA TYR A 4 9.24 -2.01 -15.62
C TYR A 4 9.14 -1.35 -16.98
N ALA A 5 8.14 -1.70 -17.74
CA ALA A 5 7.95 -1.14 -19.07
C ALA A 5 7.25 0.22 -19.01
N VAL A 6 7.67 1.12 -19.87
CA VAL A 6 6.90 2.34 -20.15
C VAL A 6 5.65 1.93 -20.89
N VAL A 7 4.50 2.21 -20.32
CA VAL A 7 3.21 1.86 -20.89
C VAL A 7 2.59 3.09 -21.54
N ASP A 8 2.44 3.03 -22.86
CA ASP A 8 1.72 4.05 -23.67
C ASP A 8 2.15 5.51 -23.46
N GLY A 9 3.42 5.76 -23.16
CA GLY A 9 3.90 7.12 -22.90
C GLY A 9 3.33 7.76 -21.63
N ARG A 10 2.68 6.96 -20.76
CA ARG A 10 2.07 7.46 -19.52
C ARG A 10 2.93 7.26 -18.27
N GLY A 11 4.21 6.94 -18.47
CA GLY A 11 5.15 6.80 -17.37
C GLY A 11 5.52 5.35 -17.03
N THR A 12 6.14 5.19 -15.87
CA THR A 12 6.77 3.96 -15.43
C THR A 12 5.81 3.14 -14.56
N MET A 13 5.95 1.82 -14.61
CA MET A 13 5.23 0.88 -13.78
C MET A 13 6.22 0.15 -12.87
N THR A 14 5.87 0.01 -11.60
CA THR A 14 6.61 -0.78 -10.62
C THR A 14 5.70 -1.87 -10.07
N VAL A 15 6.20 -3.10 -10.02
CA VAL A 15 5.45 -4.26 -9.51
C VAL A 15 6.18 -4.87 -8.33
N PHE A 16 5.45 -5.03 -7.22
CA PHE A 16 5.92 -5.73 -6.03
C PHE A 16 5.05 -6.96 -5.81
N GLU A 17 5.67 -8.09 -5.54
CA GLU A 17 4.97 -9.35 -5.38
C GLU A 17 5.52 -10.13 -4.20
N THR A 18 4.64 -10.73 -3.42
CA THR A 18 5.02 -11.61 -2.32
C THR A 18 3.95 -12.69 -2.11
N TYR A 19 4.35 -13.78 -1.48
CA TYR A 19 3.45 -14.86 -1.07
C TYR A 19 3.29 -14.79 0.45
N ILE A 20 2.04 -14.86 0.91
CA ILE A 20 1.70 -14.75 2.33
C ILE A 20 0.83 -15.95 2.70
N LYS A 21 1.20 -16.64 3.78
CA LYS A 21 0.40 -17.76 4.29
C LYS A 21 -0.80 -17.24 5.05
N THR A 22 -1.86 -17.00 4.32
CA THR A 22 -3.12 -16.46 4.81
C THR A 22 -4.25 -16.75 3.81
N THR A 23 -5.48 -16.41 4.17
CA THR A 23 -6.64 -16.49 3.26
C THR A 23 -6.85 -15.16 2.53
N PRO A 24 -7.50 -15.17 1.35
CA PRO A 24 -7.84 -13.92 0.66
C PRO A 24 -8.66 -12.96 1.51
N GLU A 25 -9.61 -13.47 2.27
CA GLU A 25 -10.49 -12.66 3.12
C GLU A 25 -9.71 -11.95 4.23
N ARG A 26 -8.78 -12.67 4.84
CA ARG A 26 -7.95 -12.11 5.91
C ARG A 26 -6.95 -11.09 5.36
N LEU A 27 -6.40 -11.34 4.19
CA LEU A 27 -5.53 -10.40 3.51
C LEU A 27 -6.29 -9.13 3.11
N TRP A 28 -7.49 -9.27 2.58
CA TRP A 28 -8.36 -8.13 2.27
C TRP A 28 -8.67 -7.29 3.51
N GLU A 29 -9.02 -7.94 4.61
CA GLU A 29 -9.24 -7.27 5.88
C GLU A 29 -8.02 -6.47 6.32
N ALA A 30 -6.83 -7.06 6.23
CA ALA A 30 -5.59 -6.39 6.61
C ALA A 30 -5.28 -5.17 5.73
N ILE A 31 -5.73 -5.16 4.49
CA ILE A 31 -5.54 -4.03 3.56
C ILE A 31 -6.56 -2.91 3.83
N THR A 32 -7.79 -3.26 4.18
CA THR A 32 -8.91 -2.31 4.27
C THR A 32 -9.28 -1.89 5.69
N ASP A 33 -8.87 -2.63 6.70
CA ASP A 33 -9.09 -2.23 8.09
C ASP A 33 -8.05 -1.22 8.53
N SER A 34 -8.49 -0.06 9.02
CA SER A 34 -7.61 1.05 9.36
C SER A 34 -6.62 0.72 10.49
N GLU A 35 -7.06 -0.01 11.51
CA GLU A 35 -6.19 -0.38 12.62
C GLU A 35 -5.14 -1.42 12.21
N LEU A 36 -5.55 -2.44 11.47
CA LEU A 36 -4.64 -3.44 10.95
C LEU A 36 -3.64 -2.82 9.98
N ARG A 37 -4.13 -1.95 9.09
CA ARG A 37 -3.29 -1.23 8.13
C ARG A 37 -2.18 -0.44 8.82
N ALA A 38 -2.48 0.27 9.89
CA ALA A 38 -1.51 1.06 10.64
C ALA A 38 -0.37 0.22 11.24
N LYS A 39 -0.63 -1.02 11.58
CA LYS A 39 0.37 -1.91 12.20
C LYS A 39 1.55 -2.24 11.29
N TYR A 40 1.36 -2.23 9.97
CA TYR A 40 2.42 -2.55 9.02
C TYR A 40 2.75 -1.41 8.05
N SER A 41 2.03 -0.30 8.12
CA SER A 41 2.22 0.87 7.25
C SER A 41 2.78 2.07 8.00
N PHE A 42 3.84 1.89 8.76
CA PHE A 42 4.54 2.98 9.49
C PHE A 42 3.64 3.76 10.47
N GLY A 43 2.57 3.16 10.98
CA GLY A 43 1.58 3.85 11.82
C GLY A 43 0.58 4.68 11.01
N VAL A 44 0.60 4.57 9.69
CA VAL A 44 -0.32 5.29 8.81
C VAL A 44 -1.69 4.63 8.85
N GLN A 45 -2.71 5.41 9.20
CA GLN A 45 -4.10 5.00 9.14
C GLN A 45 -4.70 5.40 7.80
N THR A 46 -5.49 4.51 7.21
CA THR A 46 -6.20 4.77 5.96
C THR A 46 -7.70 4.68 6.22
N GLU A 47 -8.41 5.76 5.94
CA GLU A 47 -9.86 5.85 6.12
C GLU A 47 -10.56 5.85 4.76
N SER A 48 -11.56 5.00 4.61
CA SER A 48 -12.37 4.90 3.40
C SER A 48 -13.60 4.02 3.66
N ASP A 49 -14.65 4.25 2.89
CA ASP A 49 -15.81 3.35 2.84
C ASP A 49 -15.56 2.13 1.93
N TYR A 50 -14.49 2.16 1.13
CA TYR A 50 -14.13 1.10 0.19
C TYR A 50 -15.30 0.65 -0.70
N THR A 51 -15.99 1.63 -1.29
CA THR A 51 -16.96 1.42 -2.35
C THR A 51 -16.45 2.03 -3.65
N ASN A 52 -16.92 1.54 -4.80
CA ASN A 52 -16.49 2.07 -6.09
C ASN A 52 -16.78 3.57 -6.17
N GLY A 53 -15.76 4.38 -6.46
CA GLY A 53 -15.87 5.84 -6.56
C GLY A 53 -15.76 6.59 -5.24
N SER A 54 -15.67 5.90 -4.09
CA SER A 54 -15.47 6.57 -2.82
C SER A 54 -14.03 7.06 -2.66
N SER A 55 -13.84 8.06 -1.82
CA SER A 55 -12.51 8.59 -1.51
C SER A 55 -11.82 7.78 -0.42
N TYR A 56 -10.51 7.93 -0.34
CA TYR A 56 -9.72 7.47 0.79
C TYR A 56 -8.69 8.53 1.18
N LYS A 57 -8.28 8.50 2.44
CA LYS A 57 -7.20 9.33 2.95
C LYS A 57 -6.33 8.54 3.91
N SER A 58 -5.04 8.65 3.72
CA SER A 58 -4.02 8.03 4.58
C SER A 58 -3.25 9.12 5.33
N SER A 59 -3.12 8.95 6.64
CA SER A 59 -2.42 9.93 7.49
C SER A 59 -1.83 9.26 8.72
N VAL A 60 -0.85 9.93 9.33
CA VAL A 60 -0.50 9.69 10.73
C VAL A 60 -1.25 10.76 11.52
N PRO A 61 -2.32 10.42 12.24
CA PRO A 61 -3.21 11.41 12.84
C PRO A 61 -2.48 12.42 13.73
N GLY A 62 -2.70 13.70 13.48
CA GLY A 62 -2.06 14.78 14.22
C GLY A 62 -0.59 15.02 13.89
N VAL A 63 -0.05 14.31 12.92
CA VAL A 63 1.37 14.41 12.53
C VAL A 63 1.53 14.81 11.06
N ILE A 64 1.03 13.99 10.13
CA ILE A 64 1.25 14.23 8.70
C ILE A 64 0.18 13.53 7.85
N ASP A 65 -0.24 14.18 6.78
CA ASP A 65 -1.00 13.55 5.70
C ASP A 65 -0.04 12.81 4.78
N ILE A 66 -0.37 11.59 4.42
CA ILE A 66 0.50 10.71 3.63
C ILE A 66 0.05 10.61 2.19
N ALA A 67 -1.23 10.31 1.95
CA ALA A 67 -1.76 10.14 0.60
C ALA A 67 -3.27 10.30 0.60
N GLU A 68 -3.81 10.57 -0.59
CA GLU A 68 -5.25 10.60 -0.82
C GLU A 68 -5.57 10.16 -2.24
N GLY A 69 -6.82 9.82 -2.48
CA GLY A 69 -7.29 9.41 -3.79
C GLY A 69 -8.71 8.87 -3.75
N GLU A 70 -9.04 8.14 -4.83
CA GLU A 70 -10.33 7.49 -5.00
C GLU A 70 -10.17 5.99 -5.20
N ASN A 71 -11.15 5.24 -4.74
CA ASN A 71 -11.26 3.81 -5.03
C ASN A 71 -11.91 3.64 -6.40
N LEU A 72 -11.10 3.36 -7.41
CA LEU A 72 -11.54 3.24 -8.80
C LEU A 72 -12.24 1.91 -9.06
N GLU A 73 -11.79 0.86 -8.38
CA GLU A 73 -12.38 -0.48 -8.44
C GLU A 73 -12.24 -1.16 -7.07
N VAL A 74 -13.34 -1.70 -6.57
CA VAL A 74 -13.34 -2.46 -5.31
C VAL A 74 -14.03 -3.79 -5.55
N ASP A 75 -13.25 -4.88 -5.59
CA ASP A 75 -13.73 -6.25 -5.84
C ASP A 75 -13.18 -7.19 -4.76
N PRO A 76 -13.80 -7.22 -3.57
CA PRO A 76 -13.34 -8.07 -2.48
C PRO A 76 -13.51 -9.57 -2.78
N PRO A 77 -12.59 -10.43 -2.37
CA PRO A 77 -11.29 -10.14 -1.78
C PRO A 77 -10.14 -10.19 -2.79
N ARG A 78 -10.39 -9.82 -4.05
CA ARG A 78 -9.48 -10.06 -5.17
C ARG A 78 -8.70 -8.83 -5.62
N ARG A 79 -9.34 -7.67 -5.67
CA ARG A 79 -8.75 -6.52 -6.35
C ARG A 79 -9.22 -5.20 -5.79
N LEU A 80 -8.26 -4.29 -5.60
CA LEU A 80 -8.50 -2.91 -5.21
C LEU A 80 -7.65 -2.02 -6.11
N VAL A 81 -8.28 -1.10 -6.85
CA VAL A 81 -7.59 -0.12 -7.68
C VAL A 81 -7.87 1.26 -7.13
N GLN A 82 -6.81 2.03 -6.89
CA GLN A 82 -6.90 3.35 -6.31
C GLN A 82 -6.09 4.36 -7.11
N SER A 83 -6.62 5.57 -7.30
CA SER A 83 -5.75 6.70 -7.63
C SER A 83 -4.91 7.05 -6.41
N PHE A 84 -3.74 7.61 -6.61
CA PHE A 84 -2.79 7.84 -5.53
C PHE A 84 -2.09 9.18 -5.72
N THR A 85 -2.24 10.07 -4.74
CA THR A 85 -1.53 11.33 -4.68
C THR A 85 -0.77 11.39 -3.37
N ALA A 86 0.57 11.37 -3.46
CA ALA A 86 1.42 11.43 -2.28
C ALA A 86 1.46 12.85 -1.70
N LEU A 87 1.46 12.96 -0.38
CA LEU A 87 1.34 14.24 0.33
C LEU A 87 2.46 14.48 1.35
N TRP A 88 3.37 13.53 1.57
CA TRP A 88 4.32 13.60 2.69
C TRP A 88 5.49 14.57 2.51
N SER A 89 5.73 15.06 1.29
CA SER A 89 6.71 16.11 1.03
C SER A 89 6.32 16.91 -0.21
N ASP A 90 6.90 18.08 -0.38
CA ASP A 90 6.62 18.92 -1.55
C ASP A 90 7.08 18.24 -2.85
N ASP A 91 8.21 17.53 -2.80
CA ASP A 91 8.74 16.81 -3.95
C ASP A 91 7.77 15.73 -4.45
N VAL A 92 7.20 14.93 -3.53
CA VAL A 92 6.25 13.89 -3.93
C VAL A 92 4.89 14.48 -4.32
N LYS A 93 4.45 15.58 -3.71
CA LYS A 93 3.22 16.28 -4.13
C LYS A 93 3.32 16.77 -5.57
N SER A 94 4.49 17.21 -5.99
CA SER A 94 4.71 17.73 -7.35
C SER A 94 4.57 16.66 -8.43
N VAL A 95 4.68 15.39 -8.08
CA VAL A 95 4.49 14.27 -9.01
C VAL A 95 3.04 14.16 -9.49
N GLY A 96 2.09 14.55 -8.64
CA GLY A 96 0.66 14.46 -8.95
C GLY A 96 0.09 13.06 -8.74
N SER A 97 -0.98 12.75 -9.48
CA SER A 97 -1.72 11.50 -9.32
C SER A 97 -1.09 10.36 -10.09
N SER A 98 -1.01 9.21 -9.45
CA SER A 98 -0.64 7.92 -10.03
C SER A 98 -1.70 6.89 -9.71
N ARG A 99 -1.43 5.60 -9.97
CA ARG A 99 -2.39 4.54 -9.70
C ARG A 99 -1.73 3.40 -8.93
N VAL A 100 -2.42 2.89 -7.92
CA VAL A 100 -2.00 1.71 -7.16
C VAL A 100 -3.06 0.63 -7.29
N THR A 101 -2.63 -0.56 -7.66
CA THR A 101 -3.49 -1.74 -7.78
C THR A 101 -3.01 -2.82 -6.81
N TRP A 102 -3.95 -3.35 -6.02
CA TRP A 102 -3.73 -4.50 -5.15
C TRP A 102 -4.45 -5.70 -5.76
N GLU A 103 -3.72 -6.78 -6.02
CA GLU A 103 -4.28 -8.01 -6.55
C GLU A 103 -3.98 -9.17 -5.61
N ILE A 104 -5.03 -9.91 -5.24
CA ILE A 104 -4.95 -11.06 -4.34
C ILE A 104 -5.38 -12.30 -5.11
N GLU A 105 -4.52 -13.31 -5.14
CA GLU A 105 -4.79 -14.59 -5.78
C GLU A 105 -4.52 -15.73 -4.80
N PRO A 106 -5.49 -16.62 -4.56
CA PRO A 106 -5.24 -17.79 -3.73
C PRO A 106 -4.30 -18.75 -4.46
N VAL A 107 -3.29 -19.24 -3.75
CA VAL A 107 -2.32 -20.21 -4.26
C VAL A 107 -2.09 -21.27 -3.18
N GLY A 108 -2.69 -22.46 -3.35
CA GLY A 108 -2.65 -23.49 -2.34
C GLY A 108 -3.27 -23.01 -1.04
N SER A 109 -2.52 -23.12 0.07
CA SER A 109 -2.94 -22.62 1.38
C SER A 109 -2.45 -21.19 1.67
N SER A 110 -2.01 -20.49 0.64
CA SER A 110 -1.44 -19.14 0.74
C SER A 110 -2.11 -18.21 -0.27
N CYS A 111 -1.69 -16.95 -0.28
CA CYS A 111 -2.07 -15.96 -1.27
C CYS A 111 -0.83 -15.37 -1.93
N ARG A 112 -0.93 -15.09 -3.22
CA ARG A 112 -0.02 -14.17 -3.89
C ARG A 112 -0.63 -12.78 -3.79
N LEU A 113 0.12 -11.85 -3.25
CA LEU A 113 -0.23 -10.43 -3.25
C LEU A 113 0.68 -9.72 -4.24
N ARG A 114 0.06 -8.98 -5.15
CA ARG A 114 0.77 -8.13 -6.10
C ARG A 114 0.31 -6.68 -5.89
N VAL A 115 1.26 -5.77 -5.74
CA VAL A 115 0.99 -4.33 -5.74
C VAL A 115 1.63 -3.74 -6.98
N ILE A 116 0.82 -3.09 -7.81
CA ILE A 116 1.25 -2.44 -9.04
C ILE A 116 1.09 -0.94 -8.84
N HIS A 117 2.20 -0.20 -8.90
CA HIS A 117 2.18 1.25 -8.86
C HIS A 117 2.57 1.77 -10.24
N ASP A 118 1.61 2.31 -10.98
CA ASP A 118 1.80 2.75 -12.35
C ASP A 118 1.28 4.17 -12.59
N GLN A 119 1.36 4.63 -13.83
CA GLN A 119 1.08 6.01 -14.21
C GLN A 119 1.99 7.02 -13.50
N LEU A 120 3.20 6.58 -13.17
CA LEU A 120 4.24 7.44 -12.62
C LEU A 120 4.96 8.16 -13.76
N PRO A 121 5.28 9.45 -13.62
CA PRO A 121 6.13 10.10 -14.60
C PRO A 121 7.54 9.49 -14.63
N ASP A 122 8.23 9.56 -15.78
CA ASP A 122 9.56 8.96 -15.97
C ASP A 122 10.60 9.43 -14.94
N ALA A 123 10.42 10.64 -14.44
CA ALA A 123 11.30 11.24 -13.43
C ALA A 123 10.75 11.08 -12.00
N ALA A 124 9.82 10.14 -11.78
CA ALA A 124 9.24 9.93 -10.44
C ALA A 124 10.34 9.59 -9.44
N ASN A 125 10.28 10.26 -8.31
CA ASN A 125 11.21 10.04 -7.22
C ASN A 125 11.01 8.64 -6.63
N SER A 126 12.10 7.90 -6.43
CA SER A 126 12.08 6.59 -5.79
C SER A 126 11.42 6.58 -4.40
N GLU A 127 11.26 7.73 -3.75
CA GLU A 127 10.50 7.86 -2.52
C GLU A 127 9.04 7.41 -2.66
N LEU A 128 8.45 7.53 -3.86
CA LEU A 128 7.05 7.16 -4.09
C LEU A 128 6.80 5.67 -3.94
N TYR A 129 7.79 4.84 -4.20
CA TYR A 129 7.62 3.38 -4.16
C TYR A 129 8.64 2.66 -3.28
N GLY A 130 9.61 3.36 -2.73
CA GLY A 130 10.61 2.75 -1.86
C GLY A 130 10.02 2.15 -0.58
N GLY A 131 8.88 2.66 -0.12
CA GLY A 131 8.19 2.17 1.06
C GLY A 131 7.41 0.87 0.87
N TRP A 132 7.09 0.48 -0.36
CA TRP A 132 6.29 -0.72 -0.62
C TRP A 132 6.95 -2.00 -0.11
N MET A 133 8.24 -2.15 -0.27
CA MET A 133 8.94 -3.35 0.21
C MET A 133 8.80 -3.51 1.73
N MET A 134 8.92 -2.44 2.48
CA MET A 134 8.76 -2.46 3.94
C MET A 134 7.32 -2.74 4.34
N ILE A 135 6.36 -2.13 3.67
CA ILE A 135 4.93 -2.34 3.89
C ILE A 135 4.57 -3.81 3.67
N LEU A 136 4.98 -4.39 2.54
CA LEU A 136 4.68 -5.79 2.23
C LEU A 136 5.37 -6.76 3.18
N SER A 137 6.60 -6.47 3.58
CA SER A 137 7.31 -7.27 4.58
C SER A 137 6.62 -7.23 5.93
N GLY A 138 6.16 -6.07 6.36
CA GLY A 138 5.40 -5.90 7.60
C GLY A 138 4.06 -6.61 7.56
N LEU A 139 3.35 -6.52 6.45
CA LEU A 139 2.08 -7.22 6.25
C LEU A 139 2.25 -8.74 6.32
N LYS A 140 3.26 -9.27 5.63
CA LYS A 140 3.58 -10.69 5.65
C LYS A 140 3.91 -11.15 7.06
N THR A 141 4.78 -10.43 7.76
CA THR A 141 5.17 -10.76 9.13
C THR A 141 3.96 -10.77 10.07
N LEU A 142 3.11 -9.75 9.99
CA LEU A 142 1.92 -9.64 10.83
C LEU A 142 0.96 -10.80 10.60
N LEU A 143 0.64 -11.12 9.35
CA LEU A 143 -0.34 -12.16 9.02
C LEU A 143 0.18 -13.57 9.31
N GLU A 144 1.47 -13.82 9.16
CA GLU A 144 2.05 -15.15 9.39
C GLU A 144 2.43 -15.42 10.83
N THR A 145 2.78 -14.39 11.61
CA THR A 145 3.29 -14.57 12.98
C THR A 145 2.43 -13.92 14.06
N GLY A 146 1.56 -12.98 13.70
CA GLY A 146 0.84 -12.15 14.67
C GLY A 146 1.69 -11.05 15.30
N GLN A 147 2.93 -10.92 14.88
CA GLN A 147 3.88 -9.93 15.44
C GLN A 147 4.15 -8.82 14.44
N LEU A 148 4.58 -7.68 14.94
CA LEU A 148 4.95 -6.54 14.10
C LEU A 148 6.39 -6.68 13.62
N LEU A 149 6.64 -6.24 12.38
CA LEU A 149 8.00 -6.03 11.90
C LEU A 149 8.54 -4.77 12.60
N ASP A 150 9.64 -4.90 13.32
CA ASP A 150 10.16 -3.86 14.20
C ASP A 150 11.51 -3.28 13.77
N THR A 151 11.73 -3.18 12.47
CA THR A 151 12.91 -2.49 11.94
C THR A 151 12.79 -0.98 12.14
N PRO A 152 13.91 -0.22 12.17
CA PRO A 152 13.83 1.23 12.25
C PRO A 152 12.96 1.85 11.15
N GLY A 153 12.96 1.28 9.95
CA GLY A 153 12.11 1.76 8.86
C GLY A 153 10.63 1.50 9.09
N SER A 154 10.27 0.34 9.64
CA SER A 154 8.88 -0.03 9.89
C SER A 154 8.26 0.77 11.05
N LEU A 155 9.08 1.33 11.92
CA LEU A 155 8.64 2.07 13.10
C LEU A 155 8.74 3.59 12.94
N ARG A 156 8.92 4.07 11.73
CA ARG A 156 9.23 5.48 11.45
C ARG A 156 8.31 6.49 12.13
N TYR A 157 7.02 6.19 12.18
CA TYR A 157 6.02 7.06 12.80
C TYR A 157 5.35 6.43 14.03
N ALA A 158 5.89 5.33 14.53
CA ALA A 158 5.33 4.69 15.71
C ALA A 158 5.49 5.61 16.92
N ARG A 159 4.43 5.76 17.70
CA ARG A 159 4.49 6.50 18.95
C ARG A 159 5.07 5.63 20.06
N PRO A 160 5.71 6.23 21.07
CA PRO A 160 6.12 5.47 22.26
C PRO A 160 4.93 4.68 22.83
N GLY A 161 5.11 3.38 23.04
CA GLY A 161 4.07 2.49 23.54
C GLY A 161 3.20 1.80 22.49
N GLN A 162 3.30 2.17 21.21
CA GLN A 162 2.60 1.48 20.12
C GLN A 162 3.33 0.21 19.66
N VAL A 163 4.57 0.09 20.02
CA VAL A 163 5.41 -1.06 19.71
C VAL A 163 5.36 -1.98 20.91
N ALA A 164 4.66 -3.07 20.75
CA ALA A 164 4.62 -4.09 21.80
C ALA A 164 5.54 -5.24 21.45
#